data_3998d7d26227c3656d9fb9d1442acd42
#
_entry.id   3998d7d26227c3656d9fb9d1442acd42
#
_cell.length_a   1.000
_cell.length_b   1.000
_cell.length_c   1.000
_cell.angle_alpha   90.00
_cell.angle_beta   90.00
_cell.angle_gamma   90.00
#
_symmetry.space_group_name_H-M   'P 1'
#
loop_
_entity.id
_entity.type
_entity.pdbx_description
1 polymer ?
#
loop_
_entity_poly.entity_id
_entity_poly.type
_entity_poly.pdbx_seq_one_letter_code
_entity_poly.pdbx_strand_id
1 'polypeptide(L)'
;MKKGLITSILALTFGSLQAQPMPPSPKLVVTLTIDQLRTDYMEAFSSLYGERGFKRLLREGKVFRQMEYSFNVTDRASAMAALYTGTTPSMNGIIAERWFDPKTLRPKNCVDDSAFMGNYTDQNTAPTQLLTSTFADELKIATKNAALVYAIAPFRDAAVLSAGPVSYTHLT
;
A
#
# COMPACT_ATOMS: atom_id res chain seq x y z
N MET A 1 36.86 26.41 -36.73
CA MET A 1 35.39 26.57 -36.90
C MET A 1 34.55 25.36 -36.55
N LYS A 2 35.07 24.10 -36.58
CA LYS A 2 34.29 22.87 -36.26
C LYS A 2 34.04 22.64 -34.77
N LYS A 3 34.89 23.12 -33.86
CA LYS A 3 34.74 22.92 -32.40
C LYS A 3 33.64 23.77 -31.76
N GLY A 4 33.37 24.97 -32.29
CA GLY A 4 32.33 25.85 -31.78
C GLY A 4 30.90 25.38 -32.10
N LEU A 5 30.74 24.70 -33.24
CA LEU A 5 29.42 24.17 -33.65
C LEU A 5 28.94 23.00 -32.79
N ILE A 6 29.87 22.13 -32.38
CA ILE A 6 29.57 20.97 -31.52
C ILE A 6 29.14 21.44 -30.11
N THR A 7 29.84 22.44 -29.58
CA THR A 7 29.50 23.00 -28.25
C THR A 7 28.13 23.67 -28.24
N SER A 8 27.76 24.37 -29.34
CA SER A 8 26.43 24.99 -29.46
C SER A 8 25.29 23.98 -29.60
N ILE A 9 25.52 22.86 -30.29
CA ILE A 9 24.52 21.77 -30.39
C ILE A 9 24.34 21.07 -29.06
N LEU A 10 25.40 20.86 -28.29
CA LEU A 10 25.30 20.23 -26.96
C LEU A 10 24.57 21.12 -25.94
N ALA A 11 24.73 22.45 -26.02
CA ALA A 11 24.02 23.39 -25.15
C ALA A 11 22.52 23.48 -25.47
N LEU A 12 22.11 23.27 -26.72
CA LEU A 12 20.70 23.28 -27.14
C LEU A 12 19.94 22.01 -26.69
N THR A 13 20.61 20.87 -26.49
CA THR A 13 19.98 19.64 -26.03
C THR A 13 19.73 19.62 -24.52
N PHE A 14 20.44 20.43 -23.73
CA PHE A 14 20.20 20.53 -22.27
C PHE A 14 19.05 21.48 -21.90
N GLY A 15 18.58 22.33 -22.82
CA GLY A 15 17.54 23.32 -22.56
C GLY A 15 16.10 22.79 -22.53
N SER A 16 15.86 21.51 -22.84
CA SER A 16 14.50 20.96 -22.99
C SER A 16 14.07 19.93 -21.94
N LEU A 17 14.87 19.69 -20.90
CA LEU A 17 14.42 18.92 -19.73
C LEU A 17 13.57 19.84 -18.81
N GLN A 18 12.42 20.22 -19.27
CA GLN A 18 11.40 20.76 -18.37
C GLN A 18 10.82 19.60 -17.57
N ALA A 19 11.13 19.55 -16.29
CA ALA A 19 10.44 18.66 -15.37
C ALA A 19 8.94 18.93 -15.47
N GLN A 20 8.17 17.94 -15.88
CA GLN A 20 6.71 18.08 -15.90
C GLN A 20 6.25 18.39 -14.47
N PRO A 21 5.43 19.42 -14.26
CA PRO A 21 4.90 19.69 -12.94
C PRO A 21 4.15 18.45 -12.45
N MET A 22 4.55 17.93 -11.31
CA MET A 22 3.82 16.83 -10.67
C MET A 22 2.38 17.28 -10.43
N PRO A 23 1.39 16.44 -10.77
CA PRO A 23 0.00 16.75 -10.47
C PRO A 23 -0.15 17.03 -8.96
N PRO A 24 -1.03 17.93 -8.55
CA PRO A 24 -1.23 18.23 -7.14
C PRO A 24 -1.65 16.96 -6.39
N SER A 25 -1.06 16.75 -5.22
CA SER A 25 -1.41 15.62 -4.36
C SER A 25 -2.89 15.68 -3.95
N PRO A 26 -3.59 14.55 -3.88
CA PRO A 26 -4.99 14.52 -3.46
C PRO A 26 -5.14 15.04 -2.04
N LYS A 27 -6.23 15.76 -1.76
CA LYS A 27 -6.54 16.29 -0.41
C LYS A 27 -7.00 15.20 0.56
N LEU A 28 -7.61 14.15 0.05
CA LEU A 28 -8.11 13.01 0.82
C LEU A 28 -8.03 11.76 -0.05
N VAL A 29 -7.49 10.69 0.52
CA VAL A 29 -7.54 9.35 -0.05
C VAL A 29 -8.21 8.44 0.97
N VAL A 30 -9.22 7.71 0.55
CA VAL A 30 -9.91 6.71 1.38
C VAL A 30 -9.76 5.37 0.68
N THR A 31 -9.11 4.43 1.34
CA THR A 31 -8.99 3.05 0.86
C THR A 31 -9.88 2.15 1.70
N LEU A 32 -10.77 1.40 1.06
CA LEU A 32 -11.63 0.43 1.71
C LEU A 32 -11.27 -0.96 1.16
N THR A 33 -10.68 -1.79 2.00
CA THR A 33 -10.35 -3.18 1.67
C THR A 33 -11.33 -4.10 2.38
N ILE A 34 -12.00 -4.95 1.62
CA ILE A 34 -12.97 -5.92 2.14
C ILE A 34 -12.40 -7.30 1.89
N ASP A 35 -11.95 -7.95 2.96
CA ASP A 35 -11.41 -9.30 2.92
C ASP A 35 -12.50 -10.32 2.54
N GLN A 36 -12.14 -11.34 1.76
CA GLN A 36 -13.02 -12.42 1.31
C GLN A 36 -14.26 -11.98 0.51
N LEU A 37 -14.29 -10.76 -0.01
CA LEU A 37 -15.35 -10.32 -0.90
C LEU A 37 -15.17 -10.95 -2.29
N ARG A 38 -15.96 -11.97 -2.59
CA ARG A 38 -15.92 -12.63 -3.87
C ARG A 38 -16.50 -11.73 -4.97
N THR A 39 -15.90 -11.77 -6.15
CA THR A 39 -16.31 -10.94 -7.29
C THR A 39 -17.76 -11.23 -7.73
N ASP A 40 -18.17 -12.50 -7.68
CA ASP A 40 -19.54 -12.91 -8.05
C ASP A 40 -20.60 -12.39 -7.06
N TYR A 41 -20.25 -12.02 -5.84
CA TYR A 41 -21.19 -11.41 -4.88
C TYR A 41 -21.73 -10.07 -5.37
N MET A 42 -20.93 -9.33 -6.16
CA MET A 42 -21.39 -8.06 -6.74
C MET A 42 -22.59 -8.25 -7.65
N GLU A 43 -22.66 -9.34 -8.38
CA GLU A 43 -23.78 -9.68 -9.26
C GLU A 43 -24.88 -10.42 -8.51
N ALA A 44 -24.52 -11.49 -7.78
CA ALA A 44 -25.47 -12.35 -7.07
C ALA A 44 -26.36 -11.59 -6.09
N PHE A 45 -25.83 -10.58 -5.41
CA PHE A 45 -26.56 -9.79 -4.44
C PHE A 45 -26.97 -8.39 -4.92
N SER A 46 -26.85 -8.13 -6.22
CA SER A 46 -27.10 -6.81 -6.82
C SER A 46 -28.52 -6.26 -6.51
N SER A 47 -29.52 -7.14 -6.42
CA SER A 47 -30.89 -6.77 -6.08
C SER A 47 -31.05 -6.27 -4.63
N LEU A 48 -30.13 -6.66 -3.73
CA LEU A 48 -30.14 -6.28 -2.32
C LEU A 48 -29.37 -4.96 -2.06
N TYR A 49 -28.54 -4.51 -3.02
CA TYR A 49 -27.79 -3.29 -2.83
C TYR A 49 -28.66 -2.05 -3.08
N GLY A 50 -28.55 -1.08 -2.16
CA GLY A 50 -29.12 0.24 -2.37
C GLY A 50 -28.41 1.02 -3.49
N GLU A 51 -29.00 2.10 -3.96
CA GLU A 51 -28.44 2.93 -5.04
C GLU A 51 -27.14 3.66 -4.65
N ARG A 52 -26.87 3.83 -3.37
CA ARG A 52 -25.61 4.32 -2.81
C ARG A 52 -24.69 3.13 -2.51
N GLY A 53 -23.39 3.33 -2.40
CA GLY A 53 -22.45 2.22 -2.17
C GLY A 53 -22.06 1.50 -3.45
N PHE A 54 -22.14 0.16 -3.51
CA PHE A 54 -21.63 -0.64 -4.63
C PHE A 54 -22.20 -0.23 -5.99
N LYS A 55 -23.52 -0.04 -6.10
CA LYS A 55 -24.13 0.41 -7.35
C LYS A 55 -23.60 1.76 -7.82
N ARG A 56 -23.41 2.70 -6.90
CA ARG A 56 -22.80 3.99 -7.21
C ARG A 56 -21.34 3.84 -7.65
N LEU A 57 -20.53 3.05 -6.94
CA LEU A 57 -19.13 2.80 -7.29
C LEU A 57 -19.01 2.14 -8.66
N LEU A 58 -19.87 1.18 -8.98
CA LEU A 58 -19.89 0.51 -10.29
C LEU A 58 -20.29 1.46 -11.42
N ARG A 59 -21.18 2.42 -11.16
CA ARG A 59 -21.70 3.37 -12.17
C ARG A 59 -20.75 4.56 -12.39
N GLU A 60 -20.18 5.10 -11.33
CA GLU A 60 -19.42 6.36 -11.33
C GLU A 60 -17.91 6.15 -11.25
N GLY A 61 -17.47 4.97 -10.82
CA GLY A 61 -16.06 4.63 -10.63
C GLY A 61 -15.44 3.90 -11.80
N LYS A 62 -14.12 3.71 -11.72
CA LYS A 62 -13.39 2.84 -12.64
C LYS A 62 -13.32 1.43 -12.06
N VAL A 63 -13.84 0.45 -12.77
CA VAL A 63 -13.90 -0.97 -12.34
C VAL A 63 -12.83 -1.77 -13.06
N PHE A 64 -11.98 -2.44 -12.33
CA PHE A 64 -11.01 -3.41 -12.83
C PHE A 64 -11.55 -4.82 -12.59
N ARG A 65 -11.98 -5.49 -13.65
CA ARG A 65 -12.65 -6.80 -13.57
C ARG A 65 -11.71 -8.00 -13.57
N GLN A 66 -10.48 -7.81 -14.00
CA GLN A 66 -9.47 -8.86 -14.18
C GLN A 66 -8.20 -8.48 -13.42
N MET A 67 -8.33 -8.34 -12.10
CA MET A 67 -7.18 -8.13 -11.25
C MET A 67 -6.81 -9.44 -10.56
N GLU A 68 -5.58 -9.89 -10.77
CA GLU A 68 -5.06 -11.14 -10.19
C GLU A 68 -3.74 -10.87 -9.48
N TYR A 69 -3.50 -11.61 -8.42
CA TYR A 69 -2.18 -11.63 -7.81
C TYR A 69 -1.24 -12.49 -8.66
N SER A 70 -0.01 -12.02 -8.88
CA SER A 70 1.04 -12.75 -9.61
C SER A 70 1.69 -13.88 -8.81
N PHE A 71 1.16 -14.22 -7.65
CA PHE A 71 1.65 -15.24 -6.73
C PHE A 71 0.48 -15.93 -6.04
N ASN A 72 0.73 -17.09 -5.43
CA ASN A 72 -0.27 -17.77 -4.62
C ASN A 72 -0.45 -17.03 -3.29
N VAL A 73 -1.60 -16.43 -3.11
CA VAL A 73 -1.97 -15.76 -1.84
C VAL A 73 -2.15 -16.83 -0.76
N THR A 74 -1.37 -16.75 0.31
CA THR A 74 -1.42 -17.72 1.41
C THR A 74 -2.46 -17.34 2.46
N ASP A 75 -2.58 -16.04 2.73
CA ASP A 75 -3.47 -15.51 3.76
C ASP A 75 -3.72 -14.00 3.59
N ARG A 76 -4.45 -13.43 4.55
CA ARG A 76 -4.76 -11.99 4.59
C ARG A 76 -3.51 -11.12 4.62
N ALA A 77 -2.50 -11.45 5.42
CA ALA A 77 -1.33 -10.59 5.60
C ALA A 77 -0.52 -10.46 4.32
N SER A 78 -0.26 -11.60 3.62
CA SER A 78 0.44 -11.58 2.33
C SER A 78 -0.34 -10.83 1.25
N ALA A 79 -1.68 -10.97 1.24
CA ALA A 79 -2.55 -10.24 0.32
C ALA A 79 -2.53 -8.72 0.60
N MET A 80 -2.65 -8.32 1.87
CA MET A 80 -2.62 -6.90 2.29
C MET A 80 -1.28 -6.26 1.95
N ALA A 81 -0.16 -6.91 2.31
CA ALA A 81 1.16 -6.41 1.98
C ALA A 81 1.33 -6.21 0.47
N ALA A 82 0.93 -7.20 -0.34
CA ALA A 82 1.02 -7.08 -1.80
C ALA A 82 0.13 -5.97 -2.37
N LEU A 83 -1.09 -5.82 -1.85
CA LEU A 83 -2.03 -4.77 -2.29
C LEU A 83 -1.48 -3.37 -2.01
N TYR A 84 -0.95 -3.15 -0.81
CA TYR A 84 -0.51 -1.82 -0.38
C TYR A 84 0.91 -1.45 -0.81
N THR A 85 1.75 -2.44 -1.15
CA THR A 85 3.11 -2.20 -1.68
C THR A 85 3.18 -2.30 -3.21
N GLY A 86 2.19 -2.93 -3.85
CA GLY A 86 2.24 -3.24 -5.28
C GLY A 86 3.28 -4.29 -5.65
N THR A 87 3.81 -5.06 -4.68
CA THR A 87 4.89 -6.02 -4.90
C THR A 87 4.55 -7.41 -4.37
N THR A 88 5.31 -8.42 -4.77
CA THR A 88 5.12 -9.81 -4.32
C THR A 88 5.74 -10.05 -2.93
N PRO A 89 5.34 -11.09 -2.19
CA PRO A 89 5.94 -11.46 -0.91
C PRO A 89 7.45 -11.64 -0.93
N SER A 90 8.03 -12.09 -2.04
CA SER A 90 9.47 -12.21 -2.20
C SER A 90 10.20 -10.86 -2.19
N MET A 91 9.50 -9.78 -2.52
CA MET A 91 10.05 -8.42 -2.53
C MET A 91 9.66 -7.64 -1.27
N ASN A 92 8.40 -7.76 -0.83
CA ASN A 92 7.93 -7.02 0.33
C ASN A 92 8.22 -7.70 1.68
N GLY A 93 8.64 -8.98 1.69
CA GLY A 93 9.04 -9.72 2.88
C GLY A 93 7.89 -10.37 3.66
N ILE A 94 6.63 -10.10 3.34
CA ILE A 94 5.46 -10.63 4.08
C ILE A 94 4.93 -11.87 3.35
N ILE A 95 5.41 -13.04 3.75
CA ILE A 95 5.05 -14.30 3.12
C ILE A 95 3.76 -14.93 3.68
N ALA A 96 3.41 -14.60 4.93
CA ALA A 96 2.23 -15.08 5.63
C ALA A 96 1.96 -14.21 6.87
N GLU A 97 0.81 -14.42 7.54
CA GLU A 97 0.51 -13.80 8.84
C GLU A 97 1.49 -14.25 9.92
N ARG A 98 1.89 -15.53 9.89
CA ARG A 98 2.82 -16.13 10.87
C ARG A 98 3.79 -17.09 10.20
N TRP A 99 5.02 -17.10 10.68
CA TRP A 99 6.04 -18.08 10.29
C TRP A 99 6.97 -18.39 11.46
N PHE A 100 7.78 -19.43 11.31
CA PHE A 100 8.85 -19.73 12.26
C PHE A 100 10.04 -18.83 11.98
N ASP A 101 10.46 -18.08 13.00
CA ASP A 101 11.69 -17.31 12.94
C ASP A 101 12.88 -18.31 13.00
N PRO A 102 13.74 -18.35 11.97
CA PRO A 102 14.86 -19.29 11.90
C PRO A 102 15.92 -19.05 12.99
N LYS A 103 15.97 -17.85 13.58
CA LYS A 103 16.93 -17.51 14.63
C LYS A 103 16.45 -17.97 16.00
N THR A 104 15.20 -17.80 16.30
CA THR A 104 14.61 -18.11 17.62
C THR A 104 13.92 -19.46 17.66
N LEU A 105 13.63 -20.06 16.49
CA LEU A 105 12.84 -21.27 16.30
C LEU A 105 11.45 -21.18 16.96
N ARG A 106 10.88 -20.00 17.00
CA ARG A 106 9.56 -19.72 17.55
C ARG A 106 8.62 -19.13 16.49
N PRO A 107 7.31 -19.37 16.62
CA PRO A 107 6.34 -18.70 15.78
C PRO A 107 6.42 -17.19 16.01
N LYS A 108 6.45 -16.42 14.92
CA LYS A 108 6.44 -14.97 14.90
C LYS A 108 5.31 -14.48 14.00
N ASN A 109 4.56 -13.45 14.42
CA ASN A 109 3.62 -12.79 13.53
C ASN A 109 4.37 -11.77 12.66
N CYS A 110 3.87 -11.54 11.46
CA CYS A 110 4.49 -10.65 10.47
C CYS A 110 4.70 -9.21 10.95
N VAL A 111 3.97 -8.78 11.96
CA VAL A 111 4.07 -7.43 12.54
C VAL A 111 4.57 -7.43 13.99
N ASP A 112 5.02 -8.58 14.52
CA ASP A 112 5.61 -8.60 15.87
C ASP A 112 6.95 -7.88 15.90
N ASP A 113 7.06 -6.90 16.79
CA ASP A 113 8.32 -6.20 17.06
C ASP A 113 8.40 -5.74 18.51
N SER A 114 9.27 -6.38 19.31
CA SER A 114 9.46 -6.06 20.72
C SER A 114 10.12 -4.71 20.99
N ALA A 115 10.69 -4.05 19.97
CA ALA A 115 11.29 -2.72 20.12
C ALA A 115 10.24 -1.59 20.15
N PHE A 116 9.00 -1.90 19.76
CA PHE A 116 7.92 -0.92 19.70
C PHE A 116 6.85 -1.25 20.73
N MET A 117 6.41 -0.24 21.46
CA MET A 117 5.31 -0.35 22.42
C MET A 117 4.05 0.25 21.81
N GLY A 118 2.95 -0.50 21.86
CA GLY A 118 1.64 0.00 21.50
C GLY A 118 1.07 0.95 22.55
N ASN A 119 0.33 1.96 22.12
CA ASN A 119 -0.44 2.80 23.03
C ASN A 119 -1.74 2.07 23.42
N TYR A 120 -2.00 1.93 24.70
CA TYR A 120 -3.22 1.26 25.24
C TYR A 120 -3.37 -0.21 24.85
N THR A 121 -2.29 -0.91 24.51
CA THR A 121 -2.29 -2.34 24.17
C THR A 121 -1.00 -3.00 24.64
N ASP A 122 -1.07 -4.27 25.04
CA ASP A 122 0.08 -5.11 25.39
C ASP A 122 0.79 -5.68 24.13
N GLN A 123 0.29 -5.36 22.95
CA GLN A 123 0.85 -5.87 21.70
C GLN A 123 1.88 -4.92 21.14
N ASN A 124 3.09 -5.44 20.96
CA ASN A 124 4.20 -4.73 20.36
C ASN A 124 4.20 -5.00 18.86
N THR A 125 3.81 -4.03 18.07
CA THR A 125 3.66 -4.18 16.62
C THR A 125 4.33 -3.07 15.85
N ALA A 126 5.03 -3.45 14.77
CA ALA A 126 5.57 -2.51 13.80
C ALA A 126 5.69 -3.19 12.43
N PRO A 127 5.72 -2.42 11.33
CA PRO A 127 5.88 -2.94 9.98
C PRO A 127 7.34 -3.25 9.63
N THR A 128 8.20 -3.58 10.58
CA THR A 128 9.65 -3.79 10.39
C THR A 128 10.01 -4.95 9.49
N GLN A 129 9.11 -5.91 9.30
CA GLN A 129 9.30 -7.02 8.36
C GLN A 129 8.97 -6.60 6.90
N LEU A 130 8.33 -5.46 6.72
CA LEU A 130 7.99 -4.94 5.40
C LEU A 130 9.24 -4.29 4.78
N LEU A 131 9.70 -4.84 3.66
CA LEU A 131 10.96 -4.46 2.99
C LEU A 131 10.76 -3.37 1.93
N THR A 132 9.53 -2.99 1.64
CA THR A 132 9.18 -1.99 0.62
C THR A 132 8.23 -0.96 1.19
N SER A 133 8.23 0.24 0.62
CA SER A 133 7.26 1.29 0.95
C SER A 133 5.84 0.88 0.56
N THR A 134 4.87 1.41 1.30
CA THR A 134 3.46 1.30 0.96
C THR A 134 3.00 2.52 0.16
N PHE A 135 1.82 2.42 -0.43
CA PHE A 135 1.14 3.56 -1.04
C PHE A 135 1.01 4.75 -0.06
N ALA A 136 0.78 4.48 1.23
CA ALA A 136 0.68 5.53 2.25
C ALA A 136 2.02 6.22 2.51
N ASP A 137 3.12 5.47 2.49
CA ASP A 137 4.48 6.03 2.61
C ASP A 137 4.79 6.94 1.41
N GLU A 138 4.48 6.50 0.20
CA GLU A 138 4.65 7.30 -1.03
C GLU A 138 3.82 8.59 -0.99
N LEU A 139 2.60 8.54 -0.46
CA LEU A 139 1.78 9.73 -0.27
C LEU A 139 2.43 10.71 0.72
N LYS A 140 3.01 10.22 1.81
CA LYS A 140 3.75 11.07 2.75
C LYS A 140 4.97 11.71 2.11
N ILE A 141 5.73 10.95 1.32
CA ILE A 141 6.88 11.47 0.56
C ILE A 141 6.42 12.55 -0.42
N ALA A 142 5.40 12.28 -1.22
CA ALA A 142 4.87 13.22 -2.20
C ALA A 142 4.32 14.51 -1.58
N THR A 143 3.83 14.44 -0.33
CA THR A 143 3.33 15.60 0.42
C THR A 143 4.36 16.22 1.34
N LYS A 144 5.63 15.83 1.26
CA LYS A 144 6.72 16.30 2.16
C LYS A 144 6.36 16.11 3.64
N ASN A 145 5.80 14.94 3.99
CA ASN A 145 5.30 14.56 5.32
C ASN A 145 4.07 15.36 5.83
N ALA A 146 3.39 16.14 4.99
CA ALA A 146 2.18 16.85 5.39
C ALA A 146 0.94 15.93 5.50
N ALA A 147 0.92 14.79 4.79
CA ALA A 147 -0.18 13.84 4.87
C ALA A 147 -0.23 13.14 6.23
N LEU A 148 -1.43 13.03 6.80
CA LEU A 148 -1.72 12.18 7.96
C LEU A 148 -2.28 10.85 7.45
N VAL A 149 -1.78 9.74 7.98
CA VAL A 149 -2.19 8.39 7.61
C VAL A 149 -2.79 7.70 8.81
N TYR A 150 -4.02 7.20 8.63
CA TYR A 150 -4.73 6.41 9.62
C TYR A 150 -5.13 5.08 9.01
N ALA A 151 -4.92 3.98 9.71
CA ALA A 151 -5.38 2.66 9.32
C ALA A 151 -6.21 2.05 10.45
N ILE A 152 -7.40 1.57 10.11
CA ILE A 152 -8.34 0.96 11.03
C ILE A 152 -8.72 -0.41 10.47
N ALA A 153 -8.53 -1.46 11.24
CA ALA A 153 -8.88 -2.82 10.84
C ALA A 153 -9.17 -3.69 12.08
N PRO A 154 -9.99 -4.75 11.94
CA PRO A 154 -10.25 -5.69 13.04
C PRO A 154 -9.03 -6.55 13.40
N PHE A 155 -8.00 -6.56 12.56
CA PHE A 155 -6.76 -7.32 12.76
C PHE A 155 -5.55 -6.40 12.67
N ARG A 156 -4.62 -6.54 13.62
CA ARG A 156 -3.44 -5.68 13.74
C ARG A 156 -2.52 -5.71 12.50
N ASP A 157 -2.32 -6.90 11.92
CA ASP A 157 -1.53 -7.06 10.70
C ASP A 157 -2.11 -6.26 9.54
N ALA A 158 -3.43 -6.31 9.35
CA ALA A 158 -4.10 -5.55 8.31
C ALA A 158 -3.92 -4.03 8.48
N ALA A 159 -4.07 -3.52 9.71
CA ALA A 159 -3.88 -2.10 9.98
C ALA A 159 -2.42 -1.66 9.80
N VAL A 160 -1.47 -2.41 10.37
CA VAL A 160 -0.04 -2.08 10.32
C VAL A 160 0.50 -2.14 8.89
N LEU A 161 0.17 -3.21 8.13
CA LEU A 161 0.65 -3.37 6.76
C LEU A 161 0.03 -2.38 5.77
N SER A 162 -1.20 -1.92 6.01
CA SER A 162 -1.80 -0.89 5.18
C SER A 162 -1.29 0.51 5.46
N ALA A 163 -0.91 0.78 6.70
CA ALA A 163 -0.34 2.06 7.11
C ALA A 163 1.09 2.25 6.64
N GLY A 164 1.92 1.20 6.71
CA GLY A 164 3.31 1.20 6.29
C GLY A 164 4.30 1.78 7.30
N PRO A 165 5.63 1.72 7.00
CA PRO A 165 6.70 2.07 7.93
C PRO A 165 6.76 3.53 8.36
N VAL A 166 6.32 4.47 7.53
CA VAL A 166 6.47 5.93 7.78
C VAL A 166 5.19 6.55 8.34
N SER A 167 4.14 5.77 8.54
CA SER A 167 2.83 6.27 8.96
C SER A 167 2.60 6.20 10.46
N TYR A 168 1.74 7.08 10.96
CA TYR A 168 1.17 6.93 12.29
C TYR A 168 0.01 5.94 12.22
N THR A 169 0.15 4.80 12.90
CA THR A 169 -0.90 3.79 12.99
C THR A 169 -1.67 4.00 14.29
N HIS A 170 -2.95 4.31 14.20
CA HIS A 170 -3.86 4.21 15.32
C HIS A 170 -4.69 2.94 15.14
N LEU A 171 -4.47 1.98 16.02
CA LEU A 171 -5.32 0.81 16.17
C LEU A 171 -6.44 1.18 17.17
N THR A 172 -7.66 1.13 16.75
CA THR A 172 -8.84 1.17 17.63
C THR A 172 -9.60 -0.12 17.54
#